data_986e6764ac6e1418aee149d0f0cfb838
#
_entry.id   986e6764ac6e1418aee149d0f0cfb838
#
_cell.length_a   1.000
_cell.length_b   1.000
_cell.length_c   1.000
_cell.angle_alpha   90.00
_cell.angle_beta   90.00
_cell.angle_gamma   90.00
#
_symmetry.space_group_name_H-M   'P 1'
#
loop_
_entity.id
_entity.type
_entity.pdbx_description
1 polymer ?
#
loop_
_entity_poly.entity_id
_entity_poly.type
_entity_poly.pdbx_seq_one_letter_code
_entity_poly.pdbx_strand_id
1 'polypeptide(L)'
;MEETFEAQGLEVLGFLSNDFGSQGGQGGMTDACNDKYGVTFDQFAIDHVTGPSAQPVFKWLLAQPNPGPSPTAEPLWNFHKYLVSRDGKLVVHWDSNVYPGDDPSNPNDSFDKSPIVIAIKAELAKPKP
;
A
#
# COMPACT_ATOMS: atom_id res chain seq x y z
N MET A 1 3.41 10.40 4.05
CA MET A 1 4.43 9.45 3.54
C MET A 1 4.85 9.80 2.11
N GLU A 2 3.95 9.83 1.16
CA GLU A 2 4.29 10.21 -0.22
C GLU A 2 4.93 11.61 -0.27
N GLU A 3 4.35 12.59 0.40
CA GLU A 3 4.86 13.96 0.49
C GLU A 3 6.32 14.03 0.94
N THR A 4 6.72 13.13 1.84
CA THR A 4 8.09 13.09 2.36
C THR A 4 9.09 12.53 1.35
N PHE A 5 8.68 11.54 0.54
CA PHE A 5 9.59 10.76 -0.29
C PHE A 5 9.36 10.92 -1.80
N GLU A 6 8.32 11.63 -2.21
CA GLU A 6 7.98 11.81 -3.64
C GLU A 6 9.17 12.36 -4.43
N ALA A 7 9.84 13.38 -3.90
CA ALA A 7 11.01 13.97 -4.56
C ALA A 7 12.19 12.99 -4.71
N GLN A 8 12.22 11.93 -3.91
CA GLN A 8 13.24 10.90 -3.97
C GLN A 8 12.84 9.73 -4.88
N GLY A 9 11.60 9.73 -5.38
CA GLY A 9 11.12 8.74 -6.33
C GLY A 9 10.12 7.74 -5.79
N LEU A 10 9.54 7.96 -4.60
CA LEU A 10 8.42 7.16 -4.12
C LEU A 10 7.15 7.56 -4.85
N GLU A 11 6.40 6.57 -5.29
CA GLU A 11 5.06 6.75 -5.81
C GLU A 11 4.10 5.86 -5.02
N VAL A 12 3.00 6.41 -4.57
CA VAL A 12 1.96 5.68 -3.84
C VAL A 12 0.75 5.52 -4.75
N LEU A 13 0.22 4.31 -4.83
CA LEU A 13 -0.94 3.98 -5.65
C LEU A 13 -2.03 3.38 -4.77
N GLY A 14 -3.23 3.93 -4.84
CA GLY A 14 -4.39 3.46 -4.09
C GLY A 14 -5.32 2.61 -4.95
N PHE A 15 -5.56 1.37 -4.54
CA PHE A 15 -6.47 0.44 -5.20
C PHE A 15 -7.71 0.24 -4.34
N LEU A 16 -8.82 0.83 -4.75
CA LEU A 16 -10.09 0.75 -4.03
C LEU A 16 -10.79 -0.58 -4.32
N SER A 17 -11.37 -1.20 -3.29
CA SER A 17 -12.08 -2.47 -3.45
C SER A 17 -13.21 -2.61 -2.44
N ASN A 18 -14.24 -3.35 -2.81
CA ASN A 18 -15.33 -3.76 -1.94
C ASN A 18 -15.20 -5.23 -1.46
N ASP A 19 -14.07 -5.89 -1.73
CA ASP A 19 -13.87 -7.29 -1.37
C ASP A 19 -13.92 -7.55 0.14
N PHE A 20 -13.60 -6.53 0.94
CA PHE A 20 -13.60 -6.61 2.41
C PHE A 20 -14.73 -5.77 3.03
N GLY A 21 -15.85 -5.66 2.34
CA GLY A 21 -17.01 -4.90 2.75
C GLY A 21 -17.25 -3.68 1.89
N SER A 22 -18.52 -3.24 1.82
CA SER A 22 -18.88 -2.09 1.02
C SER A 22 -18.25 -0.80 1.57
N GLN A 23 -17.51 -0.12 0.71
CA GLN A 23 -16.88 1.17 1.01
C GLN A 23 -17.65 2.35 0.37
N GLY A 24 -18.88 2.10 -0.07
CA GLY A 24 -19.66 3.05 -0.86
C GLY A 24 -19.39 2.91 -2.35
N GLY A 25 -19.93 3.81 -3.14
CA GLY A 25 -19.63 3.87 -4.58
C GLY A 25 -18.29 4.51 -4.86
N GLN A 26 -17.82 4.43 -6.11
CA GLN A 26 -16.53 4.98 -6.53
C GLN A 26 -16.38 6.46 -6.12
N GLY A 27 -17.40 7.28 -6.37
CA GLY A 27 -17.35 8.69 -6.00
C GLY A 27 -17.23 8.89 -4.49
N GLY A 28 -18.00 8.14 -3.69
CA GLY A 28 -17.96 8.23 -2.24
C GLY A 28 -16.60 7.86 -1.66
N MET A 29 -15.95 6.83 -2.18
CA MET A 29 -14.60 6.45 -1.74
C MET A 29 -13.56 7.50 -2.13
N THR A 30 -13.61 7.97 -3.36
CA THR A 30 -12.68 9.00 -3.85
C THR A 30 -12.86 10.31 -3.08
N ASP A 31 -14.10 10.74 -2.87
CA ASP A 31 -14.41 11.96 -2.12
C ASP A 31 -13.94 11.86 -0.67
N ALA A 32 -14.18 10.72 -0.01
CA ALA A 32 -13.70 10.50 1.34
C ALA A 32 -12.18 10.59 1.44
N CYS A 33 -11.46 10.00 0.49
CA CYS A 33 -10.00 10.08 0.47
C CYS A 33 -9.52 11.51 0.21
N ASN A 34 -10.08 12.19 -0.78
CA ASN A 34 -9.64 13.54 -1.17
C ASN A 34 -10.07 14.60 -0.16
N ASP A 35 -11.33 14.59 0.26
CA ASP A 35 -11.92 15.66 1.08
C ASP A 35 -11.67 15.43 2.56
N LYS A 36 -11.75 14.18 3.03
CA LYS A 36 -11.64 13.85 4.45
C LYS A 36 -10.21 13.62 4.89
N TYR A 37 -9.39 13.00 4.03
CA TYR A 37 -8.02 12.58 4.38
C TYR A 37 -6.95 13.31 3.58
N GLY A 38 -7.29 14.17 2.63
CA GLY A 38 -6.35 14.95 1.84
C GLY A 38 -5.39 14.11 0.98
N VAL A 39 -5.85 12.96 0.51
CA VAL A 39 -5.06 12.06 -0.33
C VAL A 39 -4.81 12.69 -1.69
N THR A 40 -3.55 12.76 -2.09
CA THR A 40 -3.13 13.36 -3.36
C THR A 40 -2.53 12.35 -4.35
N PHE A 41 -2.21 11.13 -3.90
CA PHE A 41 -1.69 10.09 -4.79
C PHE A 41 -2.79 9.49 -5.67
N ASP A 42 -2.38 8.83 -6.74
CA ASP A 42 -3.29 8.24 -7.72
C ASP A 42 -4.16 7.15 -7.09
N GLN A 43 -5.47 7.22 -7.39
CA GLN A 43 -6.45 6.26 -6.93
C GLN A 43 -7.09 5.59 -8.14
N PHE A 44 -7.12 4.26 -8.13
CA PHE A 44 -7.68 3.46 -9.20
C PHE A 44 -9.15 3.12 -8.94
N ALA A 45 -9.88 2.81 -10.01
CA ALA A 45 -11.28 2.44 -9.93
C ALA A 45 -11.50 1.23 -9.01
N ILE A 46 -12.65 1.17 -8.35
CA ILE A 46 -13.04 0.03 -7.53
C ILE A 46 -13.03 -1.23 -8.39
N ASP A 47 -12.28 -2.24 -7.96
CA ASP A 47 -12.20 -3.54 -8.62
C ASP A 47 -11.81 -4.61 -7.61
N HIS A 48 -11.82 -5.87 -8.04
CA HIS A 48 -11.43 -6.99 -7.19
C HIS A 48 -9.92 -7.02 -6.94
N VAL A 49 -9.55 -7.33 -5.72
CA VAL A 49 -8.14 -7.49 -5.29
C VAL A 49 -7.84 -8.90 -4.80
N THR A 50 -8.87 -9.74 -4.68
CA THR A 50 -8.75 -11.14 -4.23
C THR A 50 -9.45 -12.09 -5.20
N GLY A 51 -9.11 -13.37 -5.11
CA GLY A 51 -9.76 -14.44 -5.85
C GLY A 51 -9.47 -14.44 -7.35
N PRO A 52 -10.21 -15.28 -8.10
CA PRO A 52 -9.98 -15.44 -9.55
C PRO A 52 -10.27 -14.18 -10.37
N SER A 53 -11.10 -13.30 -9.84
CA SER A 53 -11.48 -12.04 -10.49
C SER A 53 -10.57 -10.86 -10.14
N ALA A 54 -9.52 -11.07 -9.37
CA ALA A 54 -8.58 -10.01 -9.01
C ALA A 54 -8.02 -9.34 -10.27
N GLN A 55 -7.89 -8.02 -10.20
CA GLN A 55 -7.33 -7.24 -11.31
C GLN A 55 -5.86 -7.62 -11.56
N PRO A 56 -5.33 -7.37 -12.76
CA PRO A 56 -4.02 -7.89 -13.18
C PRO A 56 -2.86 -7.57 -12.23
N VAL A 57 -2.82 -6.38 -11.64
CA VAL A 57 -1.74 -6.00 -10.71
C VAL A 57 -1.70 -6.91 -9.49
N PHE A 58 -2.84 -7.31 -8.95
CA PHE A 58 -2.89 -8.22 -7.80
C PHE A 58 -2.55 -9.65 -8.19
N LYS A 59 -2.90 -10.10 -9.39
CA LYS A 59 -2.43 -11.38 -9.93
C LYS A 59 -0.92 -11.40 -10.08
N TRP A 60 -0.35 -10.29 -10.54
CA TRP A 60 1.10 -10.14 -10.64
C TRP A 60 1.77 -10.18 -9.26
N LEU A 61 1.21 -9.49 -8.26
CA LEU A 61 1.73 -9.50 -6.89
C LEU A 61 1.75 -10.92 -6.31
N LEU A 62 0.69 -11.70 -6.55
CA LEU A 62 0.61 -13.08 -6.08
C LEU A 62 1.58 -14.01 -6.78
N ALA A 63 1.95 -13.71 -8.01
CA ALA A 63 2.92 -14.50 -8.79
C ALA A 63 4.37 -14.22 -8.40
N GLN A 64 4.64 -13.14 -7.65
CA GLN A 64 5.98 -12.83 -7.18
C GLN A 64 6.40 -13.78 -6.05
N PRO A 65 7.72 -14.01 -5.83
CA PRO A 65 8.18 -14.68 -4.63
C PRO A 65 7.62 -13.95 -3.40
N ASN A 66 6.97 -14.68 -2.50
CA ASN A 66 6.35 -14.07 -1.33
C ASN A 66 7.40 -13.79 -0.25
N PRO A 67 7.73 -12.52 0.03
CA PRO A 67 8.74 -12.16 1.03
C PRO A 67 8.20 -12.09 2.45
N GLY A 68 6.89 -12.23 2.64
CA GLY A 68 6.25 -12.03 3.93
C GLY A 68 6.08 -13.32 4.75
N PRO A 69 5.71 -13.19 6.01
CA PRO A 69 5.45 -14.34 6.89
C PRO A 69 4.13 -15.04 6.57
N SER A 70 3.24 -14.38 5.86
CA SER A 70 1.97 -14.95 5.43
C SER A 70 2.19 -15.97 4.30
N PRO A 71 1.40 -17.03 4.21
CA PRO A 71 1.58 -18.05 3.16
C PRO A 71 1.29 -17.53 1.75
N THR A 72 0.68 -16.38 1.63
CA THR A 72 0.35 -15.74 0.35
C THR A 72 0.49 -14.23 0.45
N ALA A 73 0.76 -13.57 -0.68
CA ALA A 73 0.75 -12.11 -0.78
C ALA A 73 -0.66 -11.54 -1.02
N GLU A 74 -1.70 -12.37 -0.99
CA GLU A 74 -3.08 -11.91 -1.16
C GLU A 74 -3.48 -10.93 -0.05
N PRO A 75 -4.19 -9.82 -0.37
CA PRO A 75 -4.69 -8.92 0.66
C PRO A 75 -5.60 -9.67 1.65
N LEU A 76 -5.39 -9.44 2.94
CA LEU A 76 -6.15 -10.10 4.00
C LEU A 76 -7.31 -9.26 4.51
N TRP A 77 -7.22 -7.94 4.34
CA TRP A 77 -8.22 -6.97 4.77
C TRP A 77 -7.97 -5.62 4.11
N ASN A 78 -8.79 -4.63 4.41
CA ASN A 78 -8.55 -3.25 4.01
C ASN A 78 -7.16 -2.77 4.49
N PHE A 79 -6.56 -1.84 3.76
CA PHE A 79 -5.25 -1.27 4.08
C PHE A 79 -4.09 -2.26 4.06
N HIS A 80 -4.17 -3.30 3.25
CA HIS A 80 -3.01 -4.12 2.95
C HIS A 80 -2.04 -3.32 2.06
N LYS A 81 -0.75 -3.39 2.33
CA LYS A 81 0.27 -2.57 1.66
C LYS A 81 1.33 -3.45 1.03
N TYR A 82 1.81 -3.02 -0.11
CA TYR A 82 2.87 -3.68 -0.88
C TYR A 82 3.94 -2.67 -1.23
N LEU A 83 5.19 -3.06 -1.07
CA LEU A 83 6.33 -2.28 -1.54
C LEU A 83 6.97 -2.97 -2.74
N VAL A 84 7.02 -2.27 -3.85
CA VAL A 84 7.65 -2.73 -5.09
C VAL A 84 8.91 -1.89 -5.33
N SER A 85 9.99 -2.57 -5.64
CA SER A 85 11.29 -1.91 -5.91
C SER A 85 11.32 -1.24 -7.28
N ARG A 86 12.34 -0.40 -7.50
CA ARG A 86 12.54 0.29 -8.78
C ARG A 86 12.75 -0.66 -9.96
N ASP A 87 13.26 -1.85 -9.71
CA ASP A 87 13.48 -2.89 -10.74
C ASP A 87 12.26 -3.83 -10.91
N GLY A 88 11.13 -3.49 -10.30
CA GLY A 88 9.86 -4.19 -10.53
C GLY A 88 9.71 -5.50 -9.75
N LYS A 89 10.25 -5.58 -8.54
CA LYS A 89 10.13 -6.76 -7.68
C LYS A 89 9.35 -6.44 -6.42
N LEU A 90 8.49 -7.37 -5.99
CA LEU A 90 7.85 -7.25 -4.68
C LEU A 90 8.91 -7.44 -3.59
N VAL A 91 9.11 -6.40 -2.78
CA VAL A 91 10.09 -6.38 -1.69
C VAL A 91 9.51 -6.96 -0.41
N VAL A 92 8.34 -6.47 -0.03
CA VAL A 92 7.66 -6.83 1.21
C VAL A 92 6.18 -6.40 1.13
N HIS A 93 5.35 -7.02 1.94
CA HIS A 93 3.97 -6.57 2.12
C HIS A 93 3.60 -6.58 3.61
N TRP A 94 2.60 -5.76 3.96
CA TRP A 94 2.12 -5.60 5.34
C TRP A 94 0.60 -5.63 5.38
N ASP A 95 0.06 -6.17 6.46
CA ASP A 95 -1.37 -6.15 6.71
C ASP A 95 -1.86 -4.79 7.26
N SER A 96 -3.14 -4.71 7.60
CA SER A 96 -3.77 -3.50 8.10
C SER A 96 -3.21 -3.01 9.45
N ASN A 97 -2.58 -3.87 10.22
CA ASN A 97 -2.08 -3.53 11.56
C ASN A 97 -0.77 -2.74 11.52
N VAL A 98 -0.11 -2.68 10.39
CA VAL A 98 1.14 -1.93 10.22
C VAL A 98 0.85 -0.56 9.64
N TYR A 99 1.03 0.49 10.45
CA TYR A 99 0.79 1.87 10.02
C TYR A 99 1.92 2.38 9.11
N PRO A 100 1.56 3.15 8.08
CA PRO A 100 2.56 3.73 7.16
C PRO A 100 3.28 4.96 7.74
N GLY A 101 3.11 5.24 9.00
CA GLY A 101 3.72 6.33 9.73
C GLY A 101 3.54 6.10 11.22
N ASP A 102 3.28 7.18 11.96
CA ASP A 102 3.01 7.08 13.38
C ASP A 102 1.70 6.33 13.64
N ASP A 103 1.72 5.43 14.60
CA ASP A 103 0.50 4.83 15.13
C ASP A 103 -0.14 5.84 16.11
N PRO A 104 -1.31 6.40 15.78
CA PRO A 104 -1.93 7.43 16.63
C PRO A 104 -2.39 6.89 17.99
N SER A 105 -2.48 5.58 18.15
CA SER A 105 -2.83 4.93 19.43
C SER A 105 -1.63 4.67 20.33
N ASN A 106 -0.40 4.85 19.81
CA ASN A 106 0.83 4.57 20.55
C ASN A 106 1.67 5.85 20.72
N PRO A 107 1.68 6.45 21.92
CA PRO A 107 2.40 7.70 22.15
C PRO A 107 3.94 7.58 22.06
N ASN A 108 4.46 6.34 22.04
CA ASN A 108 5.89 6.08 21.93
C ASN A 108 6.33 5.77 20.49
N ASP A 109 5.40 5.77 19.57
CA ASP A 109 5.70 5.54 18.15
C ASP A 109 6.13 6.83 17.47
N SER A 110 6.78 6.69 16.31
CA SER A 110 7.16 7.82 15.47
C SER A 110 7.23 7.37 14.01
N PHE A 111 7.11 8.34 13.10
CA PHE A 111 7.20 8.11 11.66
C PHE A 111 8.44 7.30 11.28
N ASP A 112 9.60 7.66 11.83
CA ASP A 112 10.87 7.01 11.50
C ASP A 112 10.98 5.57 12.04
N LYS A 113 10.15 5.16 12.97
CA LYS A 113 10.12 3.80 13.52
C LYS A 113 9.21 2.86 12.74
N SER A 114 8.36 3.36 11.86
CA SER A 114 7.48 2.52 11.06
C SER A 114 8.29 1.54 10.21
N PRO A 115 7.98 0.23 10.25
CA PRO A 115 8.62 -0.75 9.36
C PRO A 115 8.49 -0.38 7.88
N ILE A 116 7.39 0.25 7.51
CA ILE A 116 7.13 0.69 6.13
C ILE A 116 8.10 1.81 5.75
N VAL A 117 8.25 2.81 6.61
CA VAL A 117 9.18 3.92 6.38
C VAL A 117 10.62 3.44 6.30
N ILE A 118 11.01 2.53 7.18
CA ILE A 118 12.36 1.93 7.17
C ILE A 118 12.62 1.21 5.84
N ALA A 119 11.66 0.41 5.38
CA ALA A 119 11.78 -0.31 4.11
C ALA A 119 11.85 0.64 2.91
N ILE A 120 11.04 1.70 2.90
CA ILE A 120 11.06 2.72 1.85
C ILE A 120 12.43 3.40 1.79
N LYS A 121 12.97 3.82 2.93
CA LYS A 121 14.29 4.45 2.99
C LYS A 121 15.39 3.52 2.46
N ALA A 122 15.33 2.23 2.81
CA ALA A 122 16.28 1.24 2.33
C ALA A 122 16.22 1.09 0.80
N GLU A 123 15.03 1.05 0.22
CA GLU A 123 14.86 0.96 -1.24
C GLU A 123 15.29 2.25 -1.95
N LEU A 124 14.98 3.42 -1.38
CA LEU A 124 15.40 4.70 -1.96
C LEU A 124 16.92 4.90 -1.95
N ALA A 125 17.62 4.27 -1.01
CA ALA A 125 19.07 4.31 -0.92
C ALA A 125 19.77 3.48 -2.00
N LYS A 126 19.05 2.57 -2.67
CA LYS A 126 19.61 1.76 -3.76
C LYS A 126 19.77 2.60 -5.03
N PRO A 127 20.77 2.31 -5.87
CA PRO A 127 20.94 3.01 -7.15
C PRO A 127 19.72 2.82 -8.05
N LYS A 128 19.44 3.81 -8.89
CA LYS A 128 18.46 3.67 -9.97
C LYS A 128 18.98 2.66 -11.00
N PRO A 129 18.08 1.79 -11.52
CA PRO A 129 18.47 0.82 -12.55
C PRO A 129 18.90 1.50 -13.85
#